data_37a7a8f3fce70688aabe3867ee35117e
#
_entry.id   37a7a8f3fce70688aabe3867ee35117e
#
_cell.length_a   1.000
_cell.length_b   1.000
_cell.length_c   1.000
_cell.angle_alpha   90.00
_cell.angle_beta   90.00
_cell.angle_gamma   90.00
#
_symmetry.space_group_name_H-M   'P 1'
#
loop_
_entity.id
_entity.type
_entity.pdbx_description
1 polymer ?
#
loop_
_entity_poly.entity_id
_entity_poly.type
_entity_poly.pdbx_seq_one_letter_code
_entity_poly.pdbx_strand_id
1 'polypeptide(L)'
;HNYDSDSKEVTLTVNKINHELTIDQKDVERTYGDEAFTIHAQSKDNESAIEYASSDEKVATVDSEGNVVIKGAGKVIITVSQKESKNYKKISKEINLTVKAKKITVTVNDASKTYGDEDSEFTYVNDKLIGNDKLTGIILTREEGEDVGTYKIKVSQKEGSNPNYDITFKDGTYTINPLSIDKGTVVLGNVLKYT
;
A
#
# COMPACT_ATOMS: atom_id res chain seq x y z
N HIS A 1 56.73 -50.99 -47.84
CA HIS A 1 56.02 -51.03 -46.56
C HIS A 1 54.79 -50.14 -46.68
N ASN A 2 53.60 -50.75 -46.75
CA ASN A 2 52.35 -50.10 -46.63
C ASN A 2 52.07 -49.94 -45.12
N TYR A 3 51.98 -48.71 -44.64
CA TYR A 3 51.48 -48.45 -43.32
C TYR A 3 50.01 -48.12 -43.44
N ASP A 4 49.15 -48.92 -42.78
CA ASP A 4 47.76 -48.55 -42.56
C ASP A 4 47.71 -47.40 -41.58
N SER A 5 47.08 -46.30 -41.97
CA SER A 5 46.83 -45.19 -41.06
C SER A 5 45.67 -45.53 -40.08
N ASP A 6 46.05 -45.92 -38.87
CA ASP A 6 45.07 -46.17 -37.81
C ASP A 6 44.73 -44.75 -37.15
N SER A 7 43.49 -44.28 -37.35
CA SER A 7 43.00 -43.07 -36.74
C SER A 7 42.07 -43.44 -35.58
N LYS A 8 42.39 -42.97 -34.40
CA LYS A 8 41.49 -43.02 -33.21
C LYS A 8 40.82 -41.71 -33.00
N GLU A 9 39.49 -41.74 -32.96
CA GLU A 9 38.72 -40.56 -32.48
C GLU A 9 38.80 -40.49 -30.97
N VAL A 10 39.16 -39.31 -30.47
CA VAL A 10 39.12 -38.98 -29.06
C VAL A 10 38.06 -37.92 -28.84
N THR A 11 37.02 -38.26 -28.10
CA THR A 11 35.99 -37.28 -27.71
C THR A 11 36.44 -36.52 -26.46
N LEU A 12 36.66 -35.21 -26.60
CA LEU A 12 36.90 -34.31 -25.48
C LEU A 12 35.57 -33.68 -25.06
N THR A 13 35.11 -33.97 -23.84
CA THR A 13 33.94 -33.34 -23.26
C THR A 13 34.42 -32.24 -22.31
N VAL A 14 34.07 -31.00 -22.63
CA VAL A 14 34.27 -29.82 -21.74
C VAL A 14 32.96 -29.47 -21.08
N ASN A 15 32.93 -29.60 -19.75
CA ASN A 15 31.73 -29.29 -18.96
C ASN A 15 31.72 -27.83 -18.58
N LYS A 16 30.49 -27.22 -18.57
CA LYS A 16 30.29 -25.87 -18.03
C LYS A 16 30.54 -25.84 -16.53
N ILE A 17 31.14 -24.76 -16.06
CA ILE A 17 31.49 -24.57 -14.67
C ILE A 17 30.45 -23.72 -13.93
N ASN A 18 30.42 -23.88 -12.62
CA ASN A 18 29.67 -22.98 -11.77
C ASN A 18 30.40 -21.63 -11.64
N HIS A 19 29.66 -20.58 -11.50
CA HIS A 19 30.22 -19.25 -11.22
C HIS A 19 29.47 -18.58 -10.05
N GLU A 20 29.94 -17.42 -9.63
CA GLU A 20 29.34 -16.66 -8.54
C GLU A 20 28.53 -15.50 -9.11
N LEU A 21 27.32 -15.35 -8.62
CA LEU A 21 26.48 -14.16 -8.78
C LEU A 21 26.40 -13.48 -7.41
N THR A 22 26.97 -12.29 -7.28
CA THR A 22 26.90 -11.50 -6.03
C THR A 22 25.81 -10.46 -6.14
N ILE A 23 25.10 -10.22 -5.04
CA ILE A 23 24.11 -9.17 -4.88
C ILE A 23 24.38 -8.41 -3.59
N ASP A 24 24.16 -7.10 -3.60
CA ASP A 24 24.42 -6.20 -2.47
C ASP A 24 23.36 -6.24 -1.37
N GLN A 25 22.19 -6.82 -1.67
CA GLN A 25 21.04 -6.88 -0.76
C GLN A 25 20.46 -8.28 -0.73
N LYS A 26 19.92 -8.68 0.42
CA LYS A 26 19.27 -9.98 0.58
C LYS A 26 17.81 -9.84 1.01
N ASP A 27 17.58 -9.13 2.11
CA ASP A 27 16.25 -8.84 2.64
C ASP A 27 16.09 -7.34 2.70
N VAL A 28 15.08 -6.80 2.05
CA VAL A 28 14.85 -5.37 1.92
C VAL A 28 13.49 -5.02 2.52
N GLU A 29 13.45 -4.01 3.35
CA GLU A 29 12.23 -3.47 3.90
C GLU A 29 12.03 -2.03 3.43
N ARG A 30 10.85 -1.71 2.97
CA ARG A 30 10.43 -0.38 2.50
C ARG A 30 9.02 -0.10 2.98
N THR A 31 8.59 1.15 2.84
CA THR A 31 7.22 1.58 3.09
C THR A 31 6.59 2.05 1.78
N TYR A 32 5.31 1.84 1.61
CA TYR A 32 4.58 2.35 0.46
C TYR A 32 4.77 3.87 0.33
N GLY A 33 5.24 4.30 -0.84
CA GLY A 33 5.60 5.68 -1.13
C GLY A 33 7.07 6.03 -0.93
N ASP A 34 7.91 5.09 -0.50
CA ASP A 34 9.37 5.28 -0.53
C ASP A 34 9.86 5.40 -1.98
N GLU A 35 10.98 6.06 -2.15
CA GLU A 35 11.64 6.23 -3.45
C GLU A 35 12.13 4.91 -4.03
N ALA A 36 12.28 4.85 -5.36
CA ALA A 36 12.91 3.74 -6.04
C ALA A 36 14.35 3.53 -5.56
N PHE A 37 14.79 2.28 -5.60
CA PHE A 37 16.15 1.89 -5.24
C PHE A 37 16.72 0.89 -6.25
N THR A 38 18.03 0.71 -6.27
CA THR A 38 18.68 -0.19 -7.21
C THR A 38 19.27 -1.40 -6.48
N ILE A 39 19.12 -2.57 -7.06
CA ILE A 39 19.79 -3.82 -6.67
C ILE A 39 21.00 -3.97 -7.56
N HIS A 40 22.21 -3.94 -6.95
CA HIS A 40 23.45 -4.14 -7.67
C HIS A 40 23.82 -5.63 -7.66
N ALA A 41 23.94 -6.19 -8.83
CA ALA A 41 24.41 -7.56 -9.02
C ALA A 41 25.68 -7.59 -9.86
N GLN A 42 26.57 -8.51 -9.53
CA GLN A 42 27.83 -8.72 -10.26
C GLN A 42 28.07 -10.21 -10.48
N SER A 43 28.61 -10.55 -11.63
CA SER A 43 28.98 -11.91 -12.01
C SER A 43 30.30 -11.93 -12.74
N LYS A 44 31.00 -13.07 -12.66
CA LYS A 44 32.17 -13.37 -13.49
C LYS A 44 31.83 -13.82 -14.90
N ASP A 45 30.57 -14.28 -15.12
CA ASP A 45 30.09 -14.60 -16.45
C ASP A 45 29.71 -13.30 -17.17
N ASN A 46 30.47 -12.90 -18.17
CA ASN A 46 30.21 -11.76 -19.04
C ASN A 46 29.65 -12.16 -20.42
N GLU A 47 29.34 -13.46 -20.62
CA GLU A 47 28.76 -13.96 -21.86
C GLU A 47 27.25 -13.89 -21.88
N SER A 48 26.59 -13.83 -20.70
CA SER A 48 25.14 -13.67 -20.58
C SER A 48 24.78 -12.49 -19.68
N ALA A 49 23.68 -11.83 -20.00
CA ALA A 49 23.19 -10.69 -19.20
C ALA A 49 22.61 -11.15 -17.86
N ILE A 50 22.73 -10.26 -16.84
CA ILE A 50 21.98 -10.40 -15.59
C ILE A 50 20.55 -9.97 -15.86
N GLU A 51 19.60 -10.80 -15.46
CA GLU A 51 18.17 -10.58 -15.62
C GLU A 51 17.52 -10.44 -14.23
N TYR A 52 16.55 -9.52 -14.12
CA TYR A 52 15.78 -9.27 -12.91
C TYR A 52 14.31 -9.56 -13.18
N ALA A 53 13.63 -10.15 -12.22
CA ALA A 53 12.20 -10.41 -12.30
C ALA A 53 11.52 -10.23 -10.93
N SER A 54 10.34 -9.63 -10.93
CA SER A 54 9.47 -9.52 -9.76
C SER A 54 8.44 -10.65 -9.76
N SER A 55 8.19 -11.26 -8.60
CA SER A 55 7.12 -12.26 -8.45
C SER A 55 5.73 -11.63 -8.35
N ASP A 56 5.63 -10.33 -8.04
CA ASP A 56 4.37 -9.57 -8.00
C ASP A 56 4.60 -8.10 -8.35
N GLU A 57 4.29 -7.74 -9.58
CA GLU A 57 4.43 -6.36 -10.10
C GLU A 57 3.43 -5.37 -9.48
N LYS A 58 2.40 -5.83 -8.76
CA LYS A 58 1.50 -4.96 -8.01
C LYS A 58 2.15 -4.43 -6.74
N VAL A 59 3.14 -5.15 -6.20
CA VAL A 59 3.91 -4.75 -5.03
C VAL A 59 5.14 -3.96 -5.46
N ALA A 60 5.94 -4.49 -6.40
CA ALA A 60 7.10 -3.79 -6.93
C ALA A 60 7.44 -4.28 -8.34
N THR A 61 7.88 -3.37 -9.20
CA THR A 61 8.48 -3.69 -10.52
C THR A 61 9.98 -3.55 -10.44
N VAL A 62 10.70 -4.27 -11.28
CA VAL A 62 12.15 -4.15 -11.46
C VAL A 62 12.48 -4.10 -12.95
N ASP A 63 13.41 -3.24 -13.34
CA ASP A 63 13.88 -3.13 -14.72
C ASP A 63 15.16 -3.96 -14.97
N SER A 64 15.65 -3.93 -16.21
CA SER A 64 16.86 -4.64 -16.62
C SER A 64 18.17 -4.12 -15.99
N GLU A 65 18.13 -2.95 -15.37
CA GLU A 65 19.26 -2.31 -14.69
C GLU A 65 19.21 -2.58 -13.17
N GLY A 66 18.16 -3.28 -12.70
CA GLY A 66 17.96 -3.57 -11.28
C GLY A 66 17.27 -2.45 -10.50
N ASN A 67 16.71 -1.43 -11.16
CA ASN A 67 15.96 -0.39 -10.49
C ASN A 67 14.59 -0.91 -10.09
N VAL A 68 14.31 -0.86 -8.80
CA VAL A 68 13.07 -1.33 -8.18
C VAL A 68 12.16 -0.14 -7.87
N VAL A 69 10.93 -0.19 -8.38
CA VAL A 69 9.89 0.81 -8.13
C VAL A 69 8.77 0.19 -7.30
N ILE A 70 8.48 0.80 -6.15
CA ILE A 70 7.41 0.37 -5.25
C ILE A 70 6.05 0.77 -5.83
N LYS A 71 5.12 -0.18 -5.92
CA LYS A 71 3.77 0.00 -6.47
C LYS A 71 2.66 -0.20 -5.43
N GLY A 72 2.90 -1.00 -4.39
CA GLY A 72 1.92 -1.29 -3.36
C GLY A 72 2.54 -1.94 -2.14
N ALA A 73 1.80 -1.99 -1.04
CA ALA A 73 2.19 -2.72 0.16
C ALA A 73 2.02 -4.23 -0.04
N GLY A 74 2.97 -5.02 0.49
CA GLY A 74 2.95 -6.47 0.36
C GLY A 74 4.34 -7.07 0.48
N LYS A 75 4.43 -8.36 0.17
CA LYS A 75 5.70 -9.10 0.10
C LYS A 75 5.90 -9.61 -1.31
N VAL A 76 7.10 -9.45 -1.81
CA VAL A 76 7.47 -9.84 -3.18
C VAL A 76 8.90 -10.39 -3.19
N ILE A 77 9.17 -11.33 -4.07
CA ILE A 77 10.50 -11.86 -4.31
C ILE A 77 11.03 -11.25 -5.61
N ILE A 78 12.20 -10.64 -5.54
CA ILE A 78 12.94 -10.19 -6.72
C ILE A 78 13.98 -11.28 -7.01
N THR A 79 13.87 -11.90 -8.17
CA THR A 79 14.82 -12.91 -8.65
C THR A 79 15.86 -12.24 -9.53
N VAL A 80 17.13 -12.43 -9.19
CA VAL A 80 18.29 -12.01 -9.99
C VAL A 80 18.90 -13.27 -10.58
N SER A 81 19.03 -13.34 -11.90
CA SER A 81 19.47 -14.56 -12.58
C SER A 81 20.37 -14.29 -13.79
N GLN A 82 21.16 -15.29 -14.13
CA GLN A 82 21.83 -15.38 -15.43
C GLN A 82 21.49 -16.71 -16.07
N LYS A 83 21.21 -16.67 -17.36
CA LYS A 83 21.03 -17.85 -18.18
C LYS A 83 22.37 -18.59 -18.33
N GLU A 84 22.27 -19.83 -18.70
CA GLU A 84 23.42 -20.62 -19.11
C GLU A 84 24.12 -19.96 -20.31
N SER A 85 25.45 -19.82 -20.22
CA SER A 85 26.31 -19.35 -21.32
C SER A 85 27.13 -20.49 -21.91
N LYS A 86 28.10 -20.17 -22.79
CA LYS A 86 28.97 -21.17 -23.39
C LYS A 86 29.77 -21.92 -22.33
N ASN A 87 30.33 -21.22 -21.34
CA ASN A 87 31.26 -21.77 -20.36
C ASN A 87 30.67 -21.95 -18.97
N TYR A 88 29.53 -21.29 -18.67
CA TYR A 88 28.95 -21.23 -17.32
C TYR A 88 27.56 -21.83 -17.27
N LYS A 89 27.22 -22.45 -16.12
CA LYS A 89 25.88 -22.94 -15.83
C LYS A 89 25.00 -21.76 -15.43
N LYS A 90 23.67 -21.91 -15.59
CA LYS A 90 22.69 -20.97 -15.07
C LYS A 90 22.85 -20.76 -13.56
N ILE A 91 22.56 -19.57 -13.08
CA ILE A 91 22.55 -19.22 -11.65
C ILE A 91 21.40 -18.26 -11.35
N SER A 92 20.86 -18.32 -10.14
CA SER A 92 19.87 -17.34 -9.65
C SER A 92 20.02 -17.10 -8.15
N LYS A 93 19.63 -15.93 -7.71
CA LYS A 93 19.47 -15.53 -6.30
C LYS A 93 18.16 -14.80 -6.11
N GLU A 94 17.63 -14.86 -4.91
CA GLU A 94 16.38 -14.24 -4.52
C GLU A 94 16.61 -13.18 -3.44
N ILE A 95 15.83 -12.09 -3.52
CA ILE A 95 15.77 -11.01 -2.57
C ILE A 95 14.33 -10.91 -2.09
N ASN A 96 14.12 -11.01 -0.78
CA ASN A 96 12.81 -10.80 -0.18
C ASN A 96 12.60 -9.29 0.04
N LEU A 97 11.66 -8.70 -0.67
CA LEU A 97 11.24 -7.32 -0.46
C LEU A 97 9.91 -7.31 0.30
N THR A 98 9.90 -6.66 1.46
CA THR A 98 8.69 -6.38 2.23
C THR A 98 8.38 -4.90 2.14
N VAL A 99 7.24 -4.56 1.53
CA VAL A 99 6.72 -3.19 1.49
C VAL A 99 5.62 -3.05 2.54
N LYS A 100 5.90 -2.30 3.59
CA LYS A 100 4.93 -1.97 4.65
C LYS A 100 3.89 -0.98 4.14
N ALA A 101 2.65 -1.10 4.62
CA ALA A 101 1.63 -0.08 4.41
C ALA A 101 2.05 1.25 5.05
N LYS A 102 1.73 2.36 4.39
CA LYS A 102 2.01 3.70 4.90
C LYS A 102 1.03 4.05 6.02
N LYS A 103 1.56 4.43 7.18
CA LYS A 103 0.74 4.90 8.30
C LYS A 103 0.14 6.26 7.99
N ILE A 104 -1.16 6.37 8.20
CA ILE A 104 -1.92 7.63 8.09
C ILE A 104 -3.00 7.69 9.17
N THR A 105 -3.48 8.90 9.42
CA THR A 105 -4.64 9.16 10.28
C THR A 105 -5.80 9.66 9.44
N VAL A 106 -7.00 9.17 9.72
CA VAL A 106 -8.28 9.70 9.26
C VAL A 106 -9.00 10.27 10.48
N THR A 107 -9.32 11.56 10.44
CA THR A 107 -9.99 12.26 11.54
C THR A 107 -11.33 12.77 11.06
N VAL A 108 -12.40 12.39 11.75
CA VAL A 108 -13.75 12.88 11.47
C VAL A 108 -13.87 14.33 11.91
N ASN A 109 -14.47 15.16 11.07
CA ASN A 109 -14.79 16.54 11.43
C ASN A 109 -15.97 16.57 12.41
N ASP A 110 -15.88 17.42 13.42
CA ASP A 110 -17.03 17.69 14.28
C ASP A 110 -18.17 18.32 13.48
N ALA A 111 -19.40 18.01 13.84
CA ALA A 111 -20.57 18.51 13.19
C ALA A 111 -21.66 18.86 14.23
N SER A 112 -22.68 19.61 13.83
CA SER A 112 -23.78 19.97 14.72
C SER A 112 -25.05 20.25 13.94
N LYS A 113 -26.18 20.14 14.65
CA LYS A 113 -27.50 20.64 14.23
C LYS A 113 -28.21 21.33 15.37
N THR A 114 -29.32 22.01 15.07
CA THR A 114 -30.30 22.45 16.06
C THR A 114 -31.31 21.34 16.28
N TYR A 115 -31.83 21.20 17.48
CA TYR A 115 -32.90 20.26 17.79
C TYR A 115 -34.09 20.42 16.81
N GLY A 116 -34.49 19.31 16.19
CA GLY A 116 -35.54 19.27 15.19
C GLY A 116 -35.08 19.36 13.73
N ASP A 117 -33.83 19.74 13.50
CA ASP A 117 -33.23 19.73 12.14
C ASP A 117 -32.84 18.30 11.71
N GLU A 118 -32.67 18.11 10.41
CA GLU A 118 -32.05 16.90 9.84
C GLU A 118 -30.54 16.89 10.07
N ASP A 119 -29.94 15.70 10.13
CA ASP A 119 -28.48 15.55 10.23
C ASP A 119 -27.79 16.08 8.97
N SER A 120 -26.71 16.82 9.16
CA SER A 120 -25.80 17.21 8.07
C SER A 120 -24.97 16.02 7.60
N GLU A 121 -24.43 16.09 6.39
CA GLU A 121 -23.47 15.11 5.89
C GLU A 121 -22.19 15.14 6.74
N PHE A 122 -21.73 13.95 7.19
CA PHE A 122 -20.49 13.84 7.93
C PHE A 122 -19.29 13.83 6.99
N THR A 123 -18.22 14.49 7.39
CA THR A 123 -17.00 14.62 6.60
C THR A 123 -15.78 14.25 7.43
N TYR A 124 -14.66 13.99 6.76
CA TYR A 124 -13.39 13.71 7.40
C TYR A 124 -12.23 14.37 6.67
N VAL A 125 -11.10 14.45 7.36
CA VAL A 125 -9.80 14.80 6.79
C VAL A 125 -8.83 13.63 6.99
N ASN A 126 -7.81 13.55 6.17
CA ASN A 126 -6.77 12.53 6.29
C ASN A 126 -5.39 13.11 6.03
N ASP A 127 -4.37 12.40 6.53
CA ASP A 127 -2.98 12.70 6.20
C ASP A 127 -2.74 12.60 4.69
N LYS A 128 -1.65 13.22 4.24
CA LYS A 128 -1.28 13.23 2.82
C LYS A 128 -1.08 11.81 2.27
N LEU A 129 -1.83 11.47 1.24
CA LEU A 129 -1.71 10.23 0.48
C LEU A 129 -0.56 10.30 -0.54
N ILE A 130 -0.20 9.14 -1.10
CA ILE A 130 0.84 9.03 -2.12
C ILE A 130 0.25 9.36 -3.49
N GLY A 131 0.93 10.24 -4.22
CA GLY A 131 0.53 10.59 -5.58
C GLY A 131 -0.91 11.07 -5.68
N ASN A 132 -1.72 10.36 -6.46
CA ASN A 132 -3.14 10.65 -6.69
C ASN A 132 -4.07 9.65 -5.99
N ASP A 133 -3.59 8.91 -5.00
CA ASP A 133 -4.40 7.95 -4.26
C ASP A 133 -5.60 8.63 -3.60
N LYS A 134 -6.67 7.85 -3.46
CA LYS A 134 -7.89 8.25 -2.75
C LYS A 134 -8.31 7.12 -1.82
N LEU A 135 -8.73 7.48 -0.62
CA LEU A 135 -9.34 6.51 0.28
C LEU A 135 -10.72 6.10 -0.24
N THR A 136 -11.01 4.83 -0.15
CA THR A 136 -12.29 4.24 -0.55
C THR A 136 -12.90 3.45 0.61
N GLY A 137 -14.22 3.31 0.61
CA GLY A 137 -14.91 2.49 1.59
C GLY A 137 -14.84 3.03 3.04
N ILE A 138 -14.57 4.33 3.24
CA ILE A 138 -14.70 4.98 4.55
C ILE A 138 -16.17 5.11 4.88
N ILE A 139 -16.54 4.74 6.10
CA ILE A 139 -17.92 4.71 6.61
C ILE A 139 -17.97 5.59 7.86
N LEU A 140 -18.86 6.57 7.86
CA LEU A 140 -19.13 7.46 8.98
C LEU A 140 -20.54 7.18 9.51
N THR A 141 -20.67 7.01 10.82
CA THR A 141 -21.95 6.76 11.48
C THR A 141 -22.00 7.54 12.79
N ARG A 142 -23.16 8.14 13.10
CA ARG A 142 -23.38 8.80 14.38
C ARG A 142 -24.03 7.82 15.38
N GLU A 143 -23.75 7.97 16.65
CA GLU A 143 -24.53 7.34 17.72
C GLU A 143 -25.97 7.82 17.67
N GLU A 144 -26.90 6.89 17.93
CA GLU A 144 -28.32 7.16 17.93
C GLU A 144 -28.72 8.14 19.07
N GLY A 145 -29.70 8.98 18.79
CA GLY A 145 -30.26 9.95 19.74
C GLY A 145 -30.58 11.27 19.06
N GLU A 146 -31.68 11.91 19.52
CA GLU A 146 -32.16 13.20 19.00
C GLU A 146 -32.30 14.26 20.11
N ASP A 147 -31.98 13.91 21.34
CA ASP A 147 -32.01 14.89 22.45
C ASP A 147 -30.84 15.88 22.32
N VAL A 148 -31.03 17.05 22.88
CA VAL A 148 -29.96 18.06 23.02
C VAL A 148 -28.80 17.46 23.80
N GLY A 149 -27.60 17.50 23.20
CA GLY A 149 -26.42 16.87 23.78
C GLY A 149 -25.30 16.60 22.76
N THR A 150 -24.34 15.80 23.16
CA THR A 150 -23.21 15.39 22.32
C THR A 150 -23.24 13.89 22.06
N TYR A 151 -22.96 13.53 20.82
CA TYR A 151 -22.93 12.15 20.31
C TYR A 151 -21.60 11.92 19.59
N LYS A 152 -21.16 10.68 19.51
CA LYS A 152 -19.94 10.36 18.79
C LYS A 152 -20.24 10.10 17.30
N ILE A 153 -19.42 10.67 16.41
CA ILE A 153 -19.37 10.27 15.01
C ILE A 153 -18.24 9.27 14.87
N LYS A 154 -18.58 7.99 14.65
CA LYS A 154 -17.64 6.90 14.49
C LYS A 154 -17.17 6.78 13.05
N VAL A 155 -15.91 6.39 12.87
CA VAL A 155 -15.33 6.13 11.57
C VAL A 155 -14.81 4.70 11.49
N SER A 156 -15.02 4.07 10.35
CA SER A 156 -14.50 2.75 10.00
C SER A 156 -14.24 2.67 8.50
N GLN A 157 -13.73 1.55 8.04
CA GLN A 157 -13.63 1.26 6.61
C GLN A 157 -14.17 -0.12 6.29
N LYS A 158 -14.61 -0.29 5.05
CA LYS A 158 -14.95 -1.59 4.50
C LYS A 158 -13.70 -2.47 4.50
N GLU A 159 -13.86 -3.73 4.88
CA GLU A 159 -12.77 -4.72 4.87
C GLU A 159 -12.11 -4.82 3.49
N GLY A 160 -10.78 -4.93 3.47
CA GLY A 160 -9.97 -5.00 2.24
C GLY A 160 -9.82 -3.68 1.49
N SER A 161 -10.41 -2.57 1.98
CA SER A 161 -10.17 -1.24 1.42
C SER A 161 -8.80 -0.71 1.80
N ASN A 162 -8.20 0.10 0.92
CA ASN A 162 -6.96 0.84 1.16
C ASN A 162 -5.76 -0.02 1.62
N PRO A 163 -5.41 -1.14 0.93
CA PRO A 163 -4.39 -2.08 1.41
C PRO A 163 -2.99 -1.45 1.52
N ASN A 164 -2.75 -0.33 0.87
CA ASN A 164 -1.48 0.39 0.89
C ASN A 164 -1.32 1.29 2.13
N TYR A 165 -2.37 1.40 2.97
CA TYR A 165 -2.41 2.29 4.12
C TYR A 165 -2.76 1.54 5.40
N ASP A 166 -1.99 1.81 6.46
CA ASP A 166 -2.29 1.41 7.84
C ASP A 166 -2.96 2.60 8.52
N ILE A 167 -4.31 2.55 8.63
CA ILE A 167 -5.12 3.71 8.97
C ILE A 167 -5.46 3.72 10.46
N THR A 168 -5.05 4.79 11.14
CA THR A 168 -5.54 5.13 12.47
C THR A 168 -6.78 6.00 12.35
N PHE A 169 -7.91 5.56 12.89
CA PHE A 169 -9.16 6.30 12.89
C PHE A 169 -9.31 7.14 14.15
N LYS A 170 -9.74 8.40 13.98
CA LYS A 170 -10.15 9.30 15.07
C LYS A 170 -11.60 9.72 14.87
N ASP A 171 -12.44 9.37 15.82
CA ASP A 171 -13.85 9.73 15.85
C ASP A 171 -14.03 11.24 16.02
N GLY A 172 -15.18 11.75 15.58
CA GLY A 172 -15.60 13.13 15.77
C GLY A 172 -16.72 13.26 16.78
N THR A 173 -17.13 14.50 17.04
CA THR A 173 -18.23 14.85 17.93
C THR A 173 -19.37 15.46 17.13
N TYR A 174 -20.60 15.02 17.39
CA TYR A 174 -21.82 15.62 16.88
C TYR A 174 -22.58 16.30 18.01
N THR A 175 -22.93 17.58 17.84
CA THR A 175 -23.63 18.34 18.86
C THR A 175 -25.05 18.69 18.39
N ILE A 176 -26.07 18.31 19.16
CA ILE A 176 -27.44 18.78 18.98
C ILE A 176 -27.66 19.93 19.92
N ASN A 177 -27.76 21.14 19.36
CA ASN A 177 -27.98 22.37 20.07
C ASN A 177 -29.46 22.54 20.40
N PRO A 178 -29.81 23.21 21.52
CA PRO A 178 -31.20 23.52 21.81
C PRO A 178 -31.76 24.46 20.75
N LEU A 179 -33.04 24.27 20.42
CA LEU A 179 -33.78 25.24 19.62
C LEU A 179 -33.91 26.57 20.42
N SER A 180 -33.37 27.64 19.87
CA SER A 180 -33.55 28.96 20.47
C SER A 180 -35.00 29.40 20.29
N ILE A 181 -35.74 29.48 21.37
CA ILE A 181 -37.05 30.15 21.37
C ILE A 181 -36.74 31.63 21.50
N ASP A 182 -36.79 32.35 20.37
CA ASP A 182 -36.76 33.81 20.42
C ASP A 182 -37.84 34.26 21.36
N LYS A 183 -37.54 35.22 22.29
CA LYS A 183 -38.48 35.78 23.24
C LYS A 183 -39.53 36.60 22.50
N GLY A 184 -40.26 35.97 21.60
CA GLY A 184 -41.48 36.52 21.04
C GLY A 184 -42.44 36.79 22.17
N THR A 185 -43.01 37.98 22.23
CA THR A 185 -44.05 38.39 23.17
C THR A 185 -45.12 37.32 23.25
N VAL A 186 -45.17 36.57 24.35
CA VAL A 186 -46.30 35.66 24.61
C VAL A 186 -47.52 36.57 24.85
N VAL A 187 -48.31 36.76 23.80
CA VAL A 187 -49.63 37.37 23.94
C VAL A 187 -50.52 36.33 24.63
N LEU A 188 -50.64 36.41 25.95
CA LEU A 188 -51.65 35.65 26.67
C LEU A 188 -53.01 36.11 26.17
N GLY A 189 -53.66 35.29 25.35
CA GLY A 189 -55.06 35.54 24.96
C GLY A 189 -55.93 35.67 26.19
N ASN A 190 -56.89 36.56 26.13
CA ASN A 190 -57.79 36.95 27.19
C ASN A 190 -58.25 35.76 28.04
N VAL A 191 -57.93 35.83 29.34
CA VAL A 191 -58.53 34.96 30.34
C VAL A 191 -60.03 35.30 30.39
N LEU A 192 -60.88 34.44 29.88
CA LEU A 192 -62.34 34.56 30.09
C LEU A 192 -62.62 34.44 31.59
N LYS A 193 -63.03 35.52 32.21
CA LYS A 193 -63.59 35.50 33.57
C LYS A 193 -64.96 34.90 33.46
N TYR A 194 -65.16 33.72 34.04
CA TYR A 194 -66.51 33.24 34.36
C TYR A 194 -66.98 33.97 35.59
N THR A 195 -68.10 34.68 35.48
CA THR A 195 -68.91 35.19 36.58
C THR A 195 -69.92 34.11 36.97
#